data_f6ad75cb6f6da7178ee9b3b3214cf330
#
_entry.id   f6ad75cb6f6da7178ee9b3b3214cf330
#
_cell.length_a   1.000
_cell.length_b   1.000
_cell.length_c   1.000
_cell.angle_alpha   90.00
_cell.angle_beta   90.00
_cell.angle_gamma   90.00
#
_symmetry.space_group_name_H-M   'P 1'
#
loop_
_entity.id
_entity.type
_entity.pdbx_description
1 polymer ?
#
loop_
_entity_poly.entity_id
_entity_poly.type
_entity_poly.pdbx_seq_one_letter_code
_entity_poly.pdbx_strand_id
1 'polypeptide(L)'
;RPSPAAAPVVKLLIPDPSLVVLCGPAGSGKSTFARRHFRPTQIVSSDACRAMIADDEADISVSREAFELFHFIIDLRLRHCRLTVADSTALRAEARRDLLRLARRHQVPAVLVVFDVSEERAYALDTRRERRVGRAVIRRQWEALQRALMTIPQEGFDQVYVLGEDDVTSATVEVVAEASQRGKAEPGEK
;
A
#
# COMPACT_ATOMS: atom_id res chain seq x y z
N ARG A 1 -4.11 -8.17 -41.06
CA ARG A 1 -5.00 -8.12 -39.87
C ARG A 1 -4.44 -7.06 -38.94
N PRO A 2 -5.23 -6.08 -38.48
CA PRO A 2 -4.74 -5.11 -37.53
C PRO A 2 -4.38 -5.84 -36.23
N SER A 3 -3.20 -5.54 -35.70
CA SER A 3 -2.76 -6.00 -34.34
C SER A 3 -3.76 -5.49 -33.33
N PRO A 4 -4.18 -6.27 -32.31
CA PRO A 4 -5.04 -5.76 -31.27
C PRO A 4 -4.33 -4.57 -30.62
N ALA A 5 -5.04 -3.44 -30.52
CA ALA A 5 -4.53 -2.26 -29.82
C ALA A 5 -4.19 -2.67 -28.38
N ALA A 6 -2.95 -2.41 -27.96
CA ALA A 6 -2.53 -2.67 -26.60
C ALA A 6 -3.48 -1.92 -25.64
N ALA A 7 -3.99 -2.61 -24.63
CA ALA A 7 -4.81 -1.99 -23.60
C ALA A 7 -4.05 -0.81 -22.98
N PRO A 8 -4.72 0.31 -22.66
CA PRO A 8 -4.05 1.47 -22.09
C PRO A 8 -3.38 1.11 -20.76
N VAL A 9 -2.08 1.39 -20.64
CA VAL A 9 -1.30 1.15 -19.43
C VAL A 9 -1.79 2.09 -18.34
N VAL A 10 -2.14 1.54 -17.17
CA VAL A 10 -2.54 2.34 -16.00
C VAL A 10 -1.33 3.10 -15.49
N LYS A 11 -1.47 4.41 -15.36
CA LYS A 11 -0.46 5.31 -14.80
C LYS A 11 -0.94 5.83 -13.44
N LEU A 12 -0.16 5.56 -12.38
CA LEU A 12 -0.41 6.09 -11.06
C LEU A 12 0.38 7.39 -10.89
N LEU A 13 -0.32 8.47 -10.54
CA LEU A 13 0.29 9.75 -10.15
C LEU A 13 0.33 9.78 -8.62
N ILE A 14 1.52 9.75 -8.06
CA ILE A 14 1.74 9.68 -6.62
C ILE A 14 2.31 11.00 -6.13
N PRO A 15 1.57 11.75 -5.28
CA PRO A 15 2.09 12.99 -4.69
C PRO A 15 3.29 12.71 -3.78
N ASP A 16 4.25 13.63 -3.74
CA ASP A 16 5.34 13.62 -2.76
C ASP A 16 5.32 14.95 -1.99
N PRO A 17 5.06 14.95 -0.68
CA PRO A 17 4.84 13.78 0.19
C PRO A 17 3.45 13.16 0.09
N SER A 18 3.33 11.88 0.39
CA SER A 18 2.04 11.19 0.56
C SER A 18 2.22 9.89 1.35
N LEU A 19 1.09 9.32 1.80
CA LEU A 19 1.01 7.94 2.26
C LEU A 19 0.34 7.10 1.18
N VAL A 20 1.07 6.14 0.64
CA VAL A 20 0.57 5.16 -0.31
C VAL A 20 0.23 3.88 0.45
N VAL A 21 -1.03 3.51 0.51
CA VAL A 21 -1.51 2.29 1.18
C VAL A 21 -1.74 1.21 0.13
N LEU A 22 -1.05 0.08 0.25
CA LEU A 22 -1.30 -1.08 -0.58
C LEU A 22 -2.38 -1.95 0.06
N CYS A 23 -3.33 -2.43 -0.74
CA CYS A 23 -4.45 -3.24 -0.27
C CYS A 23 -4.66 -4.44 -1.19
N GLY A 24 -4.68 -5.64 -0.63
CA GLY A 24 -4.93 -6.85 -1.40
C GLY A 24 -4.47 -8.12 -0.68
N PRO A 25 -4.90 -9.30 -1.14
CA PRO A 25 -4.53 -10.57 -0.54
C PRO A 25 -3.03 -10.87 -0.65
N ALA A 26 -2.56 -11.81 0.14
CA ALA A 26 -1.24 -12.40 -0.06
C ALA A 26 -1.14 -12.96 -1.48
N GLY A 27 0.04 -12.88 -2.09
CA GLY A 27 0.23 -13.33 -3.48
C GLY A 27 -0.33 -12.40 -4.55
N SER A 28 -0.91 -11.24 -4.22
CA SER A 28 -1.44 -10.30 -5.22
C SER A 28 -0.39 -9.42 -5.89
N GLY A 29 0.88 -9.51 -5.48
CA GLY A 29 1.98 -8.76 -6.11
C GLY A 29 2.30 -7.41 -5.47
N LYS A 30 1.71 -7.06 -4.32
CA LYS A 30 1.92 -5.78 -3.61
C LYS A 30 3.40 -5.46 -3.36
N SER A 31 4.11 -6.36 -2.69
CA SER A 31 5.51 -6.13 -2.30
C SER A 31 6.44 -6.06 -3.52
N THR A 32 6.15 -6.83 -4.57
CA THR A 32 6.88 -6.78 -5.83
C THR A 32 6.65 -5.44 -6.54
N PHE A 33 5.41 -4.99 -6.58
CA PHE A 33 5.04 -3.67 -7.12
C PHE A 33 5.74 -2.55 -6.35
N ALA A 34 5.69 -2.58 -5.01
CA ALA A 34 6.35 -1.59 -4.17
C ALA A 34 7.85 -1.51 -4.47
N ARG A 35 8.55 -2.63 -4.48
CA ARG A 35 10.01 -2.67 -4.76
C ARG A 35 10.38 -2.23 -6.18
N ARG A 36 9.48 -2.40 -7.14
CA ARG A 36 9.71 -1.96 -8.53
C ARG A 36 9.62 -0.44 -8.67
N HIS A 37 8.73 0.21 -7.92
CA HIS A 37 8.37 1.61 -8.15
C HIS A 37 8.85 2.58 -7.08
N PHE A 38 9.24 2.08 -5.91
CA PHE A 38 9.63 2.92 -4.78
C PHE A 38 11.00 2.48 -4.23
N ARG A 39 11.69 3.43 -3.60
CA ARG A 39 12.96 3.13 -2.94
C ARG A 39 12.73 2.25 -1.69
N PRO A 40 13.65 1.34 -1.35
CA PRO A 40 13.52 0.49 -0.15
C PRO A 40 13.24 1.29 1.13
N THR A 41 13.84 2.47 1.27
CA THR A 41 13.65 3.37 2.42
C THR A 41 12.26 4.02 2.49
N GLN A 42 11.48 4.00 1.42
CA GLN A 42 10.10 4.50 1.36
C GLN A 42 9.09 3.43 1.76
N ILE A 43 9.47 2.15 1.72
CA ILE A 43 8.58 1.02 1.95
C ILE A 43 8.64 0.61 3.42
N VAL A 44 7.50 0.63 4.10
CA VAL A 44 7.32 0.08 5.45
C VAL A 44 6.46 -1.17 5.32
N SER A 45 7.03 -2.34 5.65
CA SER A 45 6.36 -3.63 5.53
C SER A 45 5.99 -4.17 6.91
N SER A 46 4.74 -4.57 7.08
CA SER A 46 4.27 -5.21 8.31
C SER A 46 4.96 -6.56 8.57
N ASP A 47 5.27 -7.31 7.51
CA ASP A 47 6.03 -8.57 7.61
C ASP A 47 7.48 -8.31 8.01
N ALA A 48 8.13 -7.27 7.47
CA ALA A 48 9.46 -6.87 7.89
C ALA A 48 9.50 -6.42 9.35
N CYS A 49 8.49 -5.68 9.82
CA CYS A 49 8.35 -5.31 11.24
C CYS A 49 8.23 -6.55 12.12
N ARG A 50 7.51 -7.58 11.68
CA ARG A 50 7.40 -8.86 12.39
C ARG A 50 8.75 -9.57 12.48
N ALA A 51 9.49 -9.61 11.38
CA ALA A 51 10.84 -10.17 11.36
C ALA A 51 11.82 -9.40 12.28
N MET A 52 11.71 -8.07 12.35
CA MET A 52 12.54 -7.24 13.25
C MET A 52 12.30 -7.56 14.73
N ILE A 53 11.12 -8.05 15.10
CA ILE A 53 10.76 -8.35 16.49
C ILE A 53 11.08 -9.80 16.85
N ALA A 54 10.83 -10.74 15.94
CA ALA A 54 10.83 -12.17 16.22
C ALA A 54 11.84 -12.99 15.39
N ASP A 55 12.67 -12.34 14.58
CA ASP A 55 13.56 -12.99 13.60
C ASP A 55 12.82 -13.89 12.59
N ASP A 56 11.49 -13.79 12.53
CA ASP A 56 10.62 -14.56 11.65
C ASP A 56 9.41 -13.70 11.20
N GLU A 57 9.32 -13.42 9.90
CA GLU A 57 8.17 -12.70 9.34
C GLU A 57 6.85 -13.47 9.43
N ALA A 58 6.92 -14.79 9.68
CA ALA A 58 5.76 -15.67 9.83
C ALA A 58 5.22 -15.74 11.26
N ASP A 59 5.97 -15.26 12.24
CA ASP A 59 5.54 -15.34 13.64
C ASP A 59 4.35 -14.41 13.90
N ILE A 60 3.15 -15.00 13.89
CA ILE A 60 1.91 -14.25 14.16
C ILE A 60 1.72 -13.89 15.64
N SER A 61 2.49 -14.49 16.54
CA SER A 61 2.39 -14.20 17.99
C SER A 61 2.75 -12.75 18.33
N VAL A 62 3.61 -12.14 17.52
CA VAL A 62 4.04 -10.73 17.65
C VAL A 62 3.33 -9.78 16.70
N SER A 63 2.19 -10.20 16.12
CA SER A 63 1.50 -9.38 15.11
C SER A 63 1.04 -8.03 15.64
N ARG A 64 0.63 -7.94 16.90
CA ARG A 64 0.22 -6.67 17.52
C ARG A 64 1.39 -5.69 17.58
N GLU A 65 2.51 -6.14 18.13
CA GLU A 65 3.73 -5.34 18.27
C GLU A 65 4.30 -4.96 16.90
N ALA A 66 4.22 -5.88 15.93
CA ALA A 66 4.62 -5.61 14.55
C ALA A 66 3.81 -4.47 13.93
N PHE A 67 2.49 -4.43 14.14
CA PHE A 67 1.64 -3.34 13.67
C PHE A 67 1.85 -2.05 14.45
N GLU A 68 2.15 -2.10 15.75
CA GLU A 68 2.55 -0.92 16.52
C GLU A 68 3.83 -0.31 15.94
N LEU A 69 4.85 -1.11 15.68
CA LEU A 69 6.09 -0.68 15.04
C LEU A 69 5.85 -0.14 13.63
N PHE A 70 5.04 -0.83 12.84
CA PHE A 70 4.66 -0.44 11.49
C PHE A 70 4.02 0.97 11.46
N HIS A 71 3.01 1.21 12.30
CA HIS A 71 2.37 2.51 12.42
C HIS A 71 3.32 3.58 12.96
N PHE A 72 4.19 3.23 13.90
CA PHE A 72 5.17 4.15 14.48
C PHE A 72 6.17 4.64 13.43
N ILE A 73 6.73 3.76 12.62
CA ILE A 73 7.65 4.13 11.53
C ILE A 73 6.93 5.03 10.51
N ILE A 74 5.70 4.68 10.12
CA ILE A 74 4.90 5.48 9.19
C ILE A 74 4.67 6.88 9.76
N ASP A 75 4.24 6.99 11.04
CA ASP A 75 4.01 8.27 11.71
C ASP A 75 5.25 9.17 11.69
N LEU A 76 6.41 8.61 12.03
CA LEU A 76 7.68 9.34 12.01
C LEU A 76 8.03 9.84 10.60
N ARG A 77 7.87 9.00 9.58
CA ARG A 77 8.18 9.36 8.20
C ARG A 77 7.27 10.49 7.68
N LEU A 78 5.95 10.38 7.96
CA LEU A 78 4.98 11.42 7.56
C LEU A 78 5.22 12.73 8.29
N ARG A 79 5.61 12.70 9.58
CA ARG A 79 6.01 13.88 10.34
C ARG A 79 7.16 14.65 9.66
N HIS A 80 8.08 13.93 9.04
CA HIS A 80 9.19 14.49 8.27
C HIS A 80 8.87 14.70 6.78
N CYS A 81 7.59 14.73 6.41
CA CYS A 81 7.14 14.92 5.03
C CYS A 81 7.83 13.97 4.04
N ARG A 82 7.92 12.67 4.39
CA ARG A 82 8.54 11.66 3.53
C ARG A 82 7.48 10.80 2.86
N LEU A 83 7.55 10.69 1.54
CA LEU A 83 6.75 9.71 0.79
C LEU A 83 6.93 8.33 1.43
N THR A 84 5.81 7.70 1.79
CA THR A 84 5.81 6.44 2.53
C THR A 84 4.82 5.47 1.90
N VAL A 85 5.26 4.24 1.69
CA VAL A 85 4.44 3.13 1.20
C VAL A 85 4.17 2.17 2.35
N ALA A 86 2.92 1.98 2.70
CA ALA A 86 2.47 1.03 3.71
C ALA A 86 2.19 -0.32 3.04
N ASP A 87 3.11 -1.26 3.17
CA ASP A 87 3.00 -2.60 2.59
C ASP A 87 2.44 -3.59 3.62
N SER A 88 1.14 -3.76 3.57
CA SER A 88 0.37 -4.75 4.33
C SER A 88 -0.82 -5.23 3.49
N THR A 89 -1.61 -6.18 3.97
CA THR A 89 -2.82 -6.59 3.24
C THR A 89 -3.91 -5.52 3.27
N ALA A 90 -4.01 -4.74 4.35
CA ALA A 90 -4.97 -3.66 4.57
C ALA A 90 -6.43 -4.00 4.19
N LEU A 91 -6.82 -5.27 4.35
CA LEU A 91 -8.15 -5.77 3.94
C LEU A 91 -9.26 -5.35 4.89
N ARG A 92 -8.93 -5.11 6.16
CA ARG A 92 -9.91 -4.66 7.16
C ARG A 92 -10.07 -3.14 7.08
N ALA A 93 -11.32 -2.68 7.15
CA ALA A 93 -11.64 -1.25 7.10
C ALA A 93 -10.95 -0.46 8.24
N GLU A 94 -10.82 -1.06 9.43
CA GLU A 94 -10.12 -0.46 10.55
C GLU A 94 -8.64 -0.20 10.23
N ALA A 95 -7.96 -1.17 9.60
CA ALA A 95 -6.56 -1.02 9.22
C ALA A 95 -6.36 0.15 8.24
N ARG A 96 -7.23 0.28 7.24
CA ARG A 96 -7.21 1.40 6.30
C ARG A 96 -7.53 2.73 6.98
N ARG A 97 -8.50 2.73 7.89
CA ARG A 97 -8.89 3.92 8.67
C ARG A 97 -7.76 4.42 9.55
N ASP A 98 -7.03 3.52 10.20
CA ASP A 98 -5.90 3.91 11.06
C ASP A 98 -4.77 4.54 10.24
N LEU A 99 -4.45 3.99 9.07
CA LEU A 99 -3.49 4.57 8.14
C LEU A 99 -3.95 5.94 7.60
N LEU A 100 -5.23 6.05 7.25
CA LEU A 100 -5.81 7.31 6.79
C LEU A 100 -5.75 8.39 7.87
N ARG A 101 -5.97 8.04 9.16
CA ARG A 101 -5.80 8.96 10.28
C ARG A 101 -4.37 9.47 10.41
N LEU A 102 -3.36 8.63 10.18
CA LEU A 102 -1.96 9.07 10.18
C LEU A 102 -1.71 10.09 9.07
N ALA A 103 -2.18 9.84 7.85
CA ALA A 103 -2.06 10.79 6.76
C ALA A 103 -2.74 12.13 7.08
N ARG A 104 -3.96 12.09 7.63
CA ARG A 104 -4.70 13.30 8.02
C ARG A 104 -4.02 14.07 9.15
N ARG A 105 -3.47 13.38 10.16
CA ARG A 105 -2.70 14.01 11.25
C ARG A 105 -1.56 14.85 10.73
N HIS A 106 -0.87 14.38 9.71
CA HIS A 106 0.28 15.06 9.12
C HIS A 106 -0.06 15.89 7.88
N GLN A 107 -1.35 16.00 7.53
CA GLN A 107 -1.84 16.80 6.41
C GLN A 107 -1.17 16.42 5.08
N VAL A 108 -0.95 15.13 4.85
CA VAL A 108 -0.43 14.61 3.60
C VAL A 108 -1.52 13.84 2.84
N PRO A 109 -1.49 13.82 1.50
CA PRO A 109 -2.39 13.00 0.71
C PRO A 109 -2.28 11.52 1.05
N ALA A 110 -3.42 10.82 1.03
CA ALA A 110 -3.49 9.37 1.18
C ALA A 110 -3.96 8.75 -0.14
N VAL A 111 -3.13 7.88 -0.70
CA VAL A 111 -3.40 7.15 -1.93
C VAL A 111 -3.59 5.68 -1.60
N LEU A 112 -4.69 5.09 -2.05
CA LEU A 112 -4.93 3.65 -1.91
C LEU A 112 -4.69 2.96 -3.25
N VAL A 113 -3.87 1.92 -3.25
CA VAL A 113 -3.64 1.05 -4.41
C VAL A 113 -4.17 -0.33 -4.09
N VAL A 114 -5.24 -0.72 -4.74
CA VAL A 114 -5.93 -1.99 -4.55
C VAL A 114 -5.47 -2.98 -5.61
N PHE A 115 -5.07 -4.16 -5.18
CA PHE A 115 -4.63 -5.27 -6.03
C PHE A 115 -5.78 -6.27 -6.17
N ASP A 116 -6.63 -6.05 -7.17
CA ASP A 116 -7.80 -6.87 -7.46
C ASP A 116 -7.44 -7.97 -8.46
N VAL A 117 -6.72 -8.97 -7.97
CA VAL A 117 -6.36 -10.17 -8.73
C VAL A 117 -7.28 -11.32 -8.35
N SER A 118 -7.45 -12.29 -9.26
CA SER A 118 -8.26 -13.49 -8.99
C SER A 118 -7.67 -14.35 -7.85
N GLU A 119 -8.52 -15.13 -7.20
CA GLU A 119 -8.09 -16.11 -6.18
C GLU A 119 -7.03 -17.05 -6.74
N GLU A 120 -7.23 -17.54 -7.97
CA GLU A 120 -6.32 -18.45 -8.67
C GLU A 120 -4.95 -17.82 -8.90
N ARG A 121 -4.92 -16.58 -9.33
CA ARG A 121 -3.68 -15.84 -9.56
C ARG A 121 -2.91 -15.62 -8.26
N ALA A 122 -3.60 -15.18 -7.20
CA ALA A 122 -3.01 -14.97 -5.89
C ALA A 122 -2.44 -16.29 -5.34
N TYR A 123 -3.16 -17.38 -5.47
CA TYR A 123 -2.70 -18.69 -5.06
C TYR A 123 -1.49 -19.17 -5.87
N ALA A 124 -1.51 -19.01 -7.19
CA ALA A 124 -0.39 -19.40 -8.04
C ALA A 124 0.89 -18.61 -7.70
N LEU A 125 0.79 -17.35 -7.32
CA LEU A 125 1.94 -16.55 -6.87
C LEU A 125 2.37 -16.94 -5.46
N ASP A 126 1.45 -17.27 -4.55
CA ASP A 126 1.77 -17.75 -3.21
C ASP A 126 2.57 -19.05 -3.24
N THR A 127 2.24 -19.99 -4.15
CA THR A 127 2.95 -21.26 -4.27
C THR A 127 4.41 -21.12 -4.71
N ARG A 128 4.79 -19.98 -5.29
CA ARG A 128 6.17 -19.68 -5.72
C ARG A 128 7.02 -19.04 -4.62
N ARG A 129 6.41 -18.69 -3.48
CA ARG A 129 7.09 -18.07 -2.35
C ARG A 129 7.68 -19.15 -1.43
N GLU A 130 8.79 -18.84 -0.76
CA GLU A 130 9.33 -19.69 0.30
C GLU A 130 8.31 -19.84 1.43
N ARG A 131 7.71 -18.72 1.84
CA ARG A 131 6.61 -18.68 2.80
C ARG A 131 5.27 -18.66 2.07
N ARG A 132 4.47 -19.69 2.31
CA ARG A 132 3.13 -19.84 1.74
C ARG A 132 2.08 -19.64 2.83
N VAL A 133 1.05 -18.86 2.53
CA VAL A 133 -0.08 -18.71 3.46
C VAL A 133 -1.18 -19.73 3.25
N GLY A 134 -1.22 -20.36 2.08
CA GLY A 134 -2.14 -21.43 1.72
C GLY A 134 -3.48 -20.96 1.17
N ARG A 135 -4.12 -21.88 0.42
CA ARG A 135 -5.33 -21.57 -0.37
C ARG A 135 -6.49 -21.07 0.47
N ALA A 136 -6.74 -21.66 1.63
CA ALA A 136 -7.85 -21.25 2.51
C ALA A 136 -7.70 -19.83 3.03
N VAL A 137 -6.47 -19.39 3.33
CA VAL A 137 -6.18 -18.03 3.76
C VAL A 137 -6.37 -17.06 2.60
N ILE A 138 -5.82 -17.38 1.42
CA ILE A 138 -5.96 -16.54 0.22
C ILE A 138 -7.43 -16.35 -0.14
N ARG A 139 -8.23 -17.42 -0.12
CA ARG A 139 -9.66 -17.33 -0.40
C ARG A 139 -10.37 -16.38 0.57
N ARG A 140 -10.14 -16.51 1.87
CA ARG A 140 -10.73 -15.59 2.87
C ARG A 140 -10.29 -14.16 2.64
N GLN A 141 -9.03 -13.94 2.29
CA GLN A 141 -8.49 -12.61 1.99
C GLN A 141 -9.08 -12.05 0.70
N TRP A 142 -9.25 -12.86 -0.33
CA TRP A 142 -9.90 -12.44 -1.57
C TRP A 142 -11.37 -12.04 -1.34
N GLU A 143 -12.13 -12.87 -0.60
CA GLU A 143 -13.50 -12.53 -0.21
C GLU A 143 -13.58 -11.23 0.62
N ALA A 144 -12.61 -11.03 1.51
CA ALA A 144 -12.51 -9.78 2.28
C ALA A 144 -12.24 -8.58 1.36
N LEU A 145 -11.40 -8.74 0.33
CA LEU A 145 -11.16 -7.70 -0.66
C LEU A 145 -12.43 -7.37 -1.45
N GLN A 146 -13.19 -8.37 -1.91
CA GLN A 146 -14.44 -8.13 -2.65
C GLN A 146 -15.45 -7.32 -1.81
N ARG A 147 -15.54 -7.61 -0.50
CA ARG A 147 -16.36 -6.79 0.41
C ARG A 147 -15.78 -5.38 0.60
N ALA A 148 -14.47 -5.25 0.72
CA ALA A 148 -13.80 -3.97 0.89
C ALA A 148 -14.02 -3.04 -0.31
N LEU A 149 -13.98 -3.56 -1.53
CA LEU A 149 -14.21 -2.80 -2.76
C LEU A 149 -15.55 -2.06 -2.77
N MET A 150 -16.56 -2.57 -2.05
CA MET A 150 -17.87 -1.93 -1.94
C MET A 150 -17.85 -0.70 -1.03
N THR A 151 -16.93 -0.60 -0.08
CA THR A 151 -16.86 0.49 0.92
C THR A 151 -15.72 1.48 0.67
N ILE A 152 -14.65 1.05 0.02
CA ILE A 152 -13.47 1.87 -0.26
C ILE A 152 -13.80 3.24 -0.86
N PRO A 153 -14.75 3.39 -1.82
CA PRO A 153 -15.06 4.70 -2.40
C PRO A 153 -15.54 5.75 -1.39
N GLN A 154 -16.10 5.33 -0.25
CA GLN A 154 -16.62 6.22 0.79
C GLN A 154 -15.64 6.39 1.98
N GLU A 155 -14.48 5.75 1.97
CA GLU A 155 -13.55 5.78 3.12
C GLU A 155 -12.76 7.09 3.24
N GLY A 156 -12.66 7.88 2.16
CA GLY A 156 -12.06 9.22 2.18
C GLY A 156 -10.59 9.27 1.78
N PHE A 157 -10.07 8.28 1.03
CA PHE A 157 -8.77 8.41 0.36
C PHE A 157 -8.81 9.48 -0.71
N ASP A 158 -7.72 10.23 -0.88
CA ASP A 158 -7.64 11.30 -1.88
C ASP A 158 -7.60 10.74 -3.30
N GLN A 159 -6.98 9.57 -3.48
CA GLN A 159 -6.94 8.82 -4.72
C GLN A 159 -7.08 7.33 -4.44
N VAL A 160 -7.78 6.63 -5.31
CA VAL A 160 -7.91 5.16 -5.28
C VAL A 160 -7.59 4.62 -6.66
N TYR A 161 -6.62 3.72 -6.74
CA TYR A 161 -6.30 2.96 -7.94
C TYR A 161 -6.65 1.50 -7.71
N VAL A 162 -7.38 0.89 -8.63
CA VAL A 162 -7.69 -0.55 -8.61
C VAL A 162 -6.95 -1.19 -9.77
N LEU A 163 -6.00 -2.07 -9.45
CA LEU A 163 -5.17 -2.77 -10.42
C LEU A 163 -5.68 -4.20 -10.60
N GLY A 164 -6.09 -4.53 -11.82
CA GLY A 164 -6.37 -5.91 -12.22
C GLY A 164 -5.09 -6.70 -12.48
N GLU A 165 -5.23 -7.97 -12.85
CA GLU A 165 -4.08 -8.88 -13.06
C GLU A 165 -3.02 -8.35 -14.02
N ASP A 166 -3.45 -7.81 -15.15
CA ASP A 166 -2.54 -7.26 -16.18
C ASP A 166 -1.91 -5.94 -15.72
N ASP A 167 -2.66 -5.13 -14.97
CA ASP A 167 -2.20 -3.84 -14.46
C ASP A 167 -1.10 -3.98 -13.43
N VAL A 168 -1.13 -5.01 -12.57
CA VAL A 168 -0.09 -5.22 -11.53
C VAL A 168 1.31 -5.30 -12.12
N THR A 169 1.44 -5.84 -13.34
CA THR A 169 2.74 -5.98 -14.01
C THR A 169 3.05 -4.84 -14.96
N SER A 170 2.04 -4.23 -15.59
CA SER A 170 2.19 -3.22 -16.64
C SER A 170 2.06 -1.78 -16.14
N ALA A 171 1.38 -1.54 -15.01
CA ALA A 171 1.19 -0.21 -14.47
C ALA A 171 2.50 0.52 -14.21
N THR A 172 2.49 1.82 -14.45
CA THR A 172 3.61 2.72 -14.19
C THR A 172 3.29 3.68 -13.05
N VAL A 173 4.33 4.14 -12.36
CA VAL A 173 4.21 5.11 -11.29
C VAL A 173 5.02 6.35 -11.64
N GLU A 174 4.39 7.51 -11.55
CA GLU A 174 5.06 8.81 -11.62
C GLU A 174 4.87 9.53 -10.28
N VAL A 175 5.98 9.86 -9.63
CA VAL A 175 5.98 10.67 -8.41
C VAL A 175 5.97 12.14 -8.78
N VAL A 176 4.95 12.86 -8.28
CA VAL A 176 4.74 14.28 -8.59
C VAL A 176 4.97 15.08 -7.31
N ALA A 177 5.93 16.02 -7.35
CA ALA A 177 6.13 16.93 -6.23
C ALA A 177 4.88 17.80 -6.02
N GLU A 178 4.31 17.80 -4.81
CA GLU A 178 3.31 18.79 -4.45
C GLU A 178 3.99 20.17 -4.38
N ALA A 179 3.44 21.13 -5.12
CA ALA A 179 3.86 22.52 -5.00
C ALA A 179 3.68 22.96 -3.55
N SER A 180 4.78 23.27 -2.86
CA SER A 180 4.79 23.69 -1.46
C SER A 180 3.88 24.89 -1.26
N GLN A 181 2.66 24.69 -0.82
CA GLN A 181 1.82 25.73 -0.21
C GLN A 181 2.23 25.98 1.25
N ARG A 182 3.53 26.04 1.53
CA ARG A 182 4.01 26.64 2.77
C ARG A 182 4.32 28.10 2.45
N GLY A 183 3.30 28.93 2.65
CA GLY A 183 3.49 30.37 2.71
C GLY A 183 4.64 30.67 3.65
N LYS A 184 5.61 31.44 3.14
CA LYS A 184 6.64 32.11 3.95
C LYS A 184 5.93 32.85 5.10
N ALA A 185 6.04 32.30 6.31
CA ALA A 185 5.98 33.16 7.48
C ALA A 185 7.28 33.96 7.45
N GLU A 186 7.19 35.22 7.02
CA GLU A 186 8.28 36.16 7.20
C GLU A 186 8.58 36.27 8.70
N PRO A 187 9.85 36.25 9.11
CA PRO A 187 10.20 36.62 10.46
C PRO A 187 9.95 38.12 10.59
N GLY A 188 8.89 38.48 11.33
CA GLY A 188 8.65 39.86 11.73
C GLY A 188 9.84 40.36 12.48
N GLU A 189 10.46 41.43 11.95
CA GLU A 189 11.34 42.31 12.68
C GLU A 189 10.63 42.89 13.90
N LYS A 190 11.18 42.58 15.08
CA LYS A 190 11.34 43.58 16.16
C LYS A 190 12.35 43.08 17.19
#